data_b705fa1ebebc47eb3ec2c6a928c593e8
#
_entry.id   b705fa1ebebc47eb3ec2c6a928c593e8
#
_cell.length_a   1.000
_cell.length_b   1.000
_cell.length_c   1.000
_cell.angle_alpha   90.00
_cell.angle_beta   90.00
_cell.angle_gamma   90.00
#
_symmetry.space_group_name_H-M   'P 1'
#
loop_
_entity.id
_entity.type
_entity.pdbx_description
1 polymer ?
#
loop_
_entity_poly.entity_id
_entity_poly.type
_entity_poly.pdbx_seq_one_letter_code
_entity_poly.pdbx_strand_id
1 'polypeptide(L)'
;MNDNTNGVLLRETYLIDSDTAGIQLQLLRRRRRDIGRPSSGTTLMLIHGATFPSESLFDVPVDDISFMDALATAGFDVWAVDARGYGGSTRPSDMAAPPDTAAPLTPARVAARDLASAV
;
A
#
# COMPACT_ATOMS: atom_id res chain seq x y z
N MET A 1 -3.21 -19.38 8.38
CA MET A 1 -2.40 -19.51 7.64
C MET A 1 -1.28 -20.16 7.77
N ASN A 2 -0.94 -20.50 7.46
CA ASN A 2 0.04 -20.98 7.53
C ASN A 2 0.93 -20.92 7.20
N ASP A 3 1.03 -20.83 7.46
CA ASP A 3 1.88 -21.03 6.94
C ASP A 3 3.25 -20.98 6.89
N ASN A 4 3.82 -21.69 6.05
CA ASN A 4 5.23 -21.56 5.87
C ASN A 4 5.63 -20.13 5.55
N THR A 5 4.80 -19.42 4.82
CA THR A 5 5.05 -18.01 4.49
C THR A 5 5.09 -17.13 5.72
N ASN A 6 4.31 -17.45 6.75
CA ASN A 6 4.30 -16.66 7.98
C ASN A 6 5.63 -16.74 8.73
N GLY A 7 6.36 -17.87 8.62
CA GLY A 7 7.67 -18.00 9.24
C GLY A 7 8.79 -17.39 8.40
N VAL A 8 8.60 -17.28 7.10
CA VAL A 8 9.62 -16.82 6.15
C VAL A 8 9.48 -15.34 5.83
N LEU A 9 8.26 -14.82 5.77
CA LEU A 9 7.99 -13.47 5.37
C LEU A 9 7.70 -12.59 6.57
N LEU A 10 8.20 -11.35 6.51
CA LEU A 10 7.82 -10.27 7.41
C LEU A 10 6.67 -9.50 6.79
N ARG A 11 5.63 -9.26 7.58
CA ARG A 11 4.45 -8.48 7.18
C ARG A 11 4.40 -7.25 8.05
N GLU A 12 4.55 -6.10 7.44
CA GLU A 12 4.63 -4.84 8.16
C GLU A 12 3.63 -3.84 7.57
N THR A 13 3.09 -3.00 8.43
CA THR A 13 2.16 -1.95 8.04
C THR A 13 2.63 -0.66 8.69
N TYR A 14 2.72 0.40 7.90
CA TYR A 14 3.16 1.72 8.36
C TYR A 14 2.13 2.78 8.03
N LEU A 15 2.08 3.81 8.86
CA LEU A 15 1.35 5.04 8.55
C LEU A 15 2.38 6.14 8.44
N ILE A 16 2.35 6.88 7.35
CA ILE A 16 3.24 8.02 7.14
C ILE A 16 2.39 9.27 6.89
N ASP A 17 2.96 10.43 7.18
CA ASP A 17 2.30 11.69 6.88
C ASP A 17 2.42 11.98 5.38
N SER A 18 1.32 12.42 4.77
CA SER A 18 1.36 12.94 3.42
C SER A 18 1.86 14.40 3.47
N ASP A 19 1.99 15.02 2.31
CA ASP A 19 2.31 16.45 2.23
C ASP A 19 1.12 17.35 2.64
N THR A 20 -0.04 16.75 2.88
CA THR A 20 -1.23 17.46 3.32
C THR A 20 -1.45 17.22 4.81
N ALA A 21 -1.57 18.29 5.59
CA ALA A 21 -1.80 18.18 7.03
C ALA A 21 -3.07 17.39 7.31
N GLY A 22 -3.00 16.49 8.28
CA GLY A 22 -4.14 15.67 8.70
C GLY A 22 -4.39 14.44 7.86
N ILE A 23 -3.59 14.21 6.82
CA ILE A 23 -3.70 13.03 5.96
C ILE A 23 -2.51 12.11 6.19
N GLN A 24 -2.80 10.89 6.60
CA GLN A 24 -1.79 9.84 6.71
C GLN A 24 -2.05 8.76 5.66
N LEU A 25 -0.98 8.19 5.15
CA LEU A 25 -1.03 7.15 4.13
C LEU A 25 -0.58 5.83 4.72
N GLN A 26 -1.32 4.77 4.42
CA GLN A 26 -0.93 3.44 4.85
C GLN A 26 -0.04 2.79 3.80
N LEU A 27 1.08 2.23 4.28
CA LEU A 27 1.96 1.40 3.46
C LEU A 27 1.95 -0.01 4.00
N LEU A 28 1.81 -0.96 3.10
CA LEU A 28 2.00 -2.38 3.38
C LEU A 28 3.39 -2.76 2.89
N ARG A 29 4.08 -3.58 3.65
CA ARG A 29 5.41 -4.07 3.28
C ARG A 29 5.47 -5.57 3.47
N ARG A 30 6.09 -6.25 2.51
CA ARG A 30 6.33 -7.68 2.58
C ARG A 30 7.74 -7.98 2.10
N ARG A 31 8.49 -8.76 2.87
CA ARG A 31 9.87 -9.13 2.52
C ARG A 31 10.24 -10.41 3.23
N ARG A 32 11.26 -11.07 2.71
CA ARG A 32 11.78 -12.28 3.37
C ARG A 32 12.54 -11.91 4.63
N ARG A 33 12.30 -12.69 5.67
CA ARG A 33 12.94 -12.48 6.97
C ARG A 33 14.45 -12.72 6.91
N ASP A 34 14.91 -13.62 6.05
CA ASP A 34 16.33 -13.99 5.96
C ASP A 34 17.14 -13.02 5.08
N ILE A 35 16.50 -12.09 4.40
CA ILE A 35 17.20 -11.07 3.65
C ILE A 35 17.38 -9.87 4.58
N GLY A 36 18.62 -9.45 4.76
CA GLY A 36 18.94 -8.35 5.64
C GLY A 36 18.53 -7.00 5.01
N ARG A 37 19.52 -6.20 4.62
CA ARG A 37 19.25 -4.88 4.08
C ARG A 37 18.90 -4.96 2.60
N PRO A 38 17.67 -4.58 2.21
CA PRO A 38 17.32 -4.59 0.79
C PRO A 38 18.10 -3.52 0.02
N SER A 39 18.36 -3.80 -1.26
CA SER A 39 18.98 -2.83 -2.15
C SER A 39 17.93 -2.15 -2.99
N SER A 40 18.28 -1.01 -3.58
CA SER A 40 17.38 -0.28 -4.46
C SER A 40 16.97 -1.11 -5.69
N GLY A 41 17.82 -2.04 -6.11
CA GLY A 41 17.51 -2.90 -7.25
C GLY A 41 16.50 -3.99 -6.97
N THR A 42 16.16 -4.22 -5.69
CA THR A 42 15.19 -5.24 -5.29
C THR A 42 14.00 -4.67 -4.53
N THR A 43 13.84 -3.37 -4.51
CA THR A 43 12.71 -2.70 -3.87
C THR A 43 11.63 -2.40 -4.90
N LEU A 44 10.40 -2.83 -4.62
CA LEU A 44 9.25 -2.62 -5.50
C LEU A 44 8.19 -1.82 -4.77
N MET A 45 7.58 -0.86 -5.47
CA MET A 45 6.41 -0.14 -5.00
C MET A 45 5.23 -0.51 -5.89
N LEU A 46 4.21 -1.14 -5.30
CA LEU A 46 2.98 -1.48 -6.00
C LEU A 46 1.97 -0.36 -5.81
N ILE A 47 1.33 0.04 -6.88
CA ILE A 47 0.43 1.18 -6.90
C ILE A 47 -0.92 0.73 -7.42
N HIS A 48 -1.96 0.91 -6.59
CA HIS A 48 -3.31 0.53 -6.99
C HIS A 48 -3.94 1.56 -7.93
N GLY A 49 -4.94 1.12 -8.69
CA GLY A 49 -5.73 2.01 -9.51
C GLY A 49 -6.87 2.65 -8.72
N ALA A 50 -7.86 3.19 -9.43
CA ALA A 50 -8.91 3.99 -8.83
C ALA A 50 -10.03 3.17 -8.16
N THR A 51 -10.05 1.84 -8.31
CA THR A 51 -11.19 1.04 -7.90
C THR A 51 -10.97 0.32 -6.57
N PHE A 52 -9.79 -0.25 -6.34
CA PHE A 52 -9.52 -1.08 -5.17
C PHE A 52 -8.28 -0.61 -4.44
N PRO A 53 -8.27 -0.68 -3.08
CA PRO A 53 -7.07 -0.42 -2.31
C PRO A 53 -6.03 -1.53 -2.48
N SER A 54 -4.82 -1.27 -1.96
CA SER A 54 -3.68 -2.18 -2.11
C SER A 54 -3.95 -3.59 -1.60
N GLU A 55 -4.56 -3.73 -0.43
CA GLU A 55 -4.80 -5.04 0.15
C GLU A 55 -5.70 -5.89 -0.75
N SER A 56 -6.78 -5.30 -1.26
CA SER A 56 -7.72 -6.03 -2.11
C SER A 56 -7.15 -6.37 -3.48
N LEU A 57 -6.19 -5.59 -3.96
CA LEU A 57 -5.62 -5.76 -5.29
C LEU A 57 -4.38 -6.64 -5.28
N PHE A 58 -3.51 -6.46 -4.30
CA PHE A 58 -2.19 -7.11 -4.30
C PHE A 58 -2.03 -8.18 -3.24
N ASP A 59 -2.87 -8.20 -2.22
CA ASP A 59 -2.64 -9.04 -1.06
C ASP A 59 -3.76 -10.03 -0.77
N VAL A 60 -4.56 -10.35 -1.78
CA VAL A 60 -5.56 -11.40 -1.67
C VAL A 60 -4.90 -12.74 -1.90
N PRO A 61 -4.95 -13.66 -0.92
CA PRO A 61 -4.30 -14.96 -1.07
C PRO A 61 -5.07 -15.86 -2.04
N VAL A 62 -4.31 -16.55 -2.89
CA VAL A 62 -4.79 -17.66 -3.72
C VAL A 62 -3.92 -18.84 -3.33
N ASP A 63 -4.53 -19.88 -2.82
CA ASP A 63 -3.81 -21.04 -2.25
C ASP A 63 -2.80 -20.56 -1.18
N ASP A 64 -3.27 -19.65 -0.32
CA ASP A 64 -2.51 -19.08 0.81
C ASP A 64 -1.34 -18.17 0.42
N ILE A 65 -1.21 -17.82 -0.86
CA ILE A 65 -0.13 -16.96 -1.33
C ILE A 65 -0.71 -15.79 -2.12
N SER A 66 -0.42 -14.57 -1.69
CA SER A 66 -0.81 -13.38 -2.44
C SER A 66 0.26 -13.01 -3.47
N PHE A 67 -0.08 -12.05 -4.34
CA PHE A 67 0.88 -11.50 -5.27
C PHE A 67 2.08 -10.89 -4.54
N MET A 68 1.82 -10.15 -3.44
CA MET A 68 2.89 -9.60 -2.61
C MET A 68 3.75 -10.70 -2.00
N ASP A 69 3.13 -11.78 -1.53
CA ASP A 69 3.87 -12.92 -0.97
C ASP A 69 4.79 -13.54 -2.00
N ALA A 70 4.31 -13.72 -3.23
CA ALA A 70 5.10 -14.32 -4.30
C ALA A 70 6.32 -13.46 -4.64
N LEU A 71 6.14 -12.16 -4.73
CA LEU A 71 7.24 -11.22 -5.00
C LEU A 71 8.25 -11.23 -3.85
N ALA A 72 7.78 -11.20 -2.61
CA ALA A 72 8.66 -11.22 -1.44
C ALA A 72 9.43 -12.53 -1.37
N THR A 73 8.78 -13.66 -1.65
CA THR A 73 9.43 -14.96 -1.68
C THR A 73 10.54 -15.00 -2.72
N ALA A 74 10.37 -14.30 -3.83
CA ALA A 74 11.39 -14.20 -4.87
C ALA A 74 12.57 -13.30 -4.48
N GLY A 75 12.50 -12.62 -3.34
CA GLY A 75 13.61 -11.81 -2.83
C GLY A 75 13.40 -10.31 -2.89
N PHE A 76 12.22 -9.85 -3.30
CA PHE A 76 11.96 -8.41 -3.38
C PHE A 76 11.50 -7.85 -2.04
N ASP A 77 11.85 -6.59 -1.78
CA ASP A 77 11.27 -5.80 -0.69
C ASP A 77 10.05 -5.10 -1.28
N VAL A 78 8.88 -5.60 -0.98
CA VAL A 78 7.64 -5.23 -1.65
C VAL A 78 6.86 -4.25 -0.79
N TRP A 79 6.57 -3.10 -1.34
CA TRP A 79 5.77 -2.06 -0.70
C TRP A 79 4.52 -1.80 -1.53
N ALA A 80 3.44 -1.45 -0.85
CA ALA A 80 2.21 -1.02 -1.50
C ALA A 80 1.65 0.15 -0.71
N VAL A 81 1.25 1.21 -1.39
CA VAL A 81 0.70 2.40 -0.75
C VAL A 81 -0.78 2.54 -1.07
N ASP A 82 -1.57 2.91 -0.07
CA ASP A 82 -2.96 3.32 -0.27
C ASP A 82 -3.01 4.83 -0.44
N ALA A 83 -3.54 5.29 -1.56
CA ALA A 83 -3.80 6.72 -1.74
C ALA A 83 -4.86 7.19 -0.72
N ARG A 84 -4.89 8.49 -0.45
CA ARG A 84 -5.90 9.02 0.48
C ARG A 84 -7.30 8.62 0.04
N GLY A 85 -8.14 8.27 1.00
CA GLY A 85 -9.48 7.78 0.73
C GLY A 85 -9.58 6.29 0.48
N TYR A 86 -8.43 5.59 0.40
CA TYR A 86 -8.40 4.15 0.15
C TYR A 86 -7.81 3.39 1.33
N GLY A 87 -8.27 2.16 1.49
CA GLY A 87 -7.72 1.22 2.46
C GLY A 87 -7.56 1.79 3.86
N GLY A 88 -6.35 1.71 4.41
CA GLY A 88 -6.02 2.21 5.74
C GLY A 88 -5.57 3.66 5.77
N SER A 89 -5.52 4.35 4.62
CA SER A 89 -5.14 5.76 4.57
C SER A 89 -6.30 6.64 5.02
N THR A 90 -5.98 7.87 5.43
CA THR A 90 -7.00 8.81 5.90
C THR A 90 -8.04 9.09 4.83
N ARG A 91 -9.30 9.06 5.23
CA ARG A 91 -10.41 9.45 4.35
C ARG A 91 -10.64 10.95 4.54
N PRO A 92 -10.52 11.76 3.47
CA PRO A 92 -10.85 13.18 3.58
C PRO A 92 -12.28 13.36 4.09
N SER A 93 -12.49 14.37 4.93
CA SER A 93 -13.80 14.59 5.55
C SER A 93 -14.91 14.81 4.52
N ASP A 94 -14.57 15.37 3.35
CA ASP A 94 -15.52 15.60 2.29
C ASP A 94 -16.09 14.32 1.68
N MET A 95 -15.49 13.18 1.94
CA MET A 95 -16.02 11.90 1.44
C MET A 95 -17.40 11.59 2.00
N ALA A 96 -17.75 12.15 3.14
CA ALA A 96 -19.08 12.01 3.73
C ALA A 96 -20.11 13.00 3.19
N ALA A 97 -19.68 13.98 2.39
CA ALA A 97 -20.56 15.00 1.83
C ALA A 97 -21.29 14.49 0.59
N PRO A 98 -22.45 15.07 0.24
CA PRO A 98 -23.13 14.71 -1.01
C PRO A 98 -22.20 14.90 -2.22
N PRO A 99 -22.29 13.99 -3.23
CA PRO A 99 -21.35 13.99 -4.35
C PRO A 99 -21.30 15.28 -5.16
N ASP A 100 -22.39 16.04 -5.18
CA ASP A 100 -22.50 17.26 -5.96
C ASP A 100 -22.02 18.52 -5.22
N THR A 101 -21.54 18.38 -3.99
CA THR A 101 -21.12 19.51 -3.16
C THR A 101 -19.62 19.71 -3.10
N ALA A 102 -18.85 18.80 -3.67
CA ALA A 102 -17.39 18.86 -3.61
C ALA A 102 -16.78 18.41 -4.94
N ALA A 103 -15.60 18.93 -5.24
CA ALA A 103 -14.80 18.46 -6.36
C ALA A 103 -14.30 17.03 -6.07
N PRO A 104 -13.83 16.32 -7.09
CA PRO A 104 -13.21 14.99 -6.87
C PRO A 104 -12.15 15.06 -5.79
N LEU A 105 -12.23 14.14 -4.83
CA LEU A 105 -11.38 14.18 -3.62
C LEU A 105 -9.96 13.71 -3.88
N THR A 106 -9.76 12.83 -4.87
CA THR A 106 -8.43 12.31 -5.19
C THR A 106 -8.21 12.39 -6.70
N PRO A 107 -8.09 13.61 -7.25
CA PRO A 107 -7.71 13.73 -8.66
C PRO A 107 -6.28 13.28 -8.88
N ALA A 108 -5.90 13.05 -10.12
CA ALA A 108 -4.61 12.47 -10.47
C ALA A 108 -3.43 13.22 -9.84
N ARG A 109 -3.49 14.55 -9.79
CA ARG A 109 -2.39 15.34 -9.19
C ARG A 109 -2.24 15.07 -7.69
N VAL A 110 -3.35 14.85 -6.97
CA VAL A 110 -3.33 14.55 -5.54
C VAL A 110 -2.81 13.13 -5.31
N ALA A 111 -3.25 12.18 -6.12
CA ALA A 111 -2.75 10.81 -6.04
C ALA A 111 -1.24 10.78 -6.32
N ALA A 112 -0.77 11.54 -7.29
CA ALA A 112 0.67 11.61 -7.59
C ALA A 112 1.46 12.17 -6.41
N ARG A 113 0.93 13.15 -5.69
CA ARG A 113 1.58 13.69 -4.49
C ARG A 113 1.61 12.68 -3.36
N ASP A 114 0.55 11.90 -3.18
CA ASP A 114 0.53 10.82 -2.20
C ASP A 114 1.61 9.80 -2.51
N LEU A 115 1.74 9.40 -3.77
CA LEU A 115 2.78 8.45 -4.18
C LEU A 115 4.17 9.01 -3.94
N ALA A 116 4.37 10.29 -4.23
CA ALA A 116 5.67 10.94 -3.97
C ALA A 116 6.01 10.95 -2.48
N SER A 117 5.01 11.12 -1.60
CA SER A 117 5.22 11.08 -0.15
C SER A 117 5.64 9.69 0.32
N ALA A 118 5.21 8.62 -0.37
CA ALA A 118 5.51 7.26 0.00
C ALA A 118 6.92 6.82 -0.44
N VAL A 119 7.47 7.48 -1.44
CA VAL A 119 8.80 7.15 -1.96
C VAL A 119 9.87 7.84 -1.13
#